data_645d248e619af10581ea99af4aa931ae
#
_entry.id   645d248e619af10581ea99af4aa931ae
#
_cell.length_a   1.000
_cell.length_b   1.000
_cell.length_c   1.000
_cell.angle_alpha   90.00
_cell.angle_beta   90.00
_cell.angle_gamma   90.00
#
_symmetry.space_group_name_H-M   'P 1'
#
loop_
_entity.id
_entity.type
_entity.pdbx_description
1 polymer ?
#
loop_
_entity_poly.entity_id
_entity_poly.type
_entity_poly.pdbx_seq_one_letter_code
_entity_poly.pdbx_strand_id
1 'polypeptide(L)'
;ALPILLNYKPVSHNEGPATYFREMLRLTMNAERPKRRQFQNDWDYEQAVKEYDENPIYGWCLKNTKADGTPYDIYRDGLKIYTTIDSRMQEYAEQAIQKQMESVIQPQMDAQFKRTKTLFIDADRQERERIMRNAIRYSDRYYQMQKAGVDEKTILASFDKPCPMKIFTYKGERDTVLTPRDSILHHKRIMRASFVAMDPRSGYVKAYVGGPNF
;
A
#
# COMPACT_ATOMS: atom_id res chain seq x y z
N ALA A 1 -28.69 33.34 14.94
CA ALA A 1 -28.21 32.43 13.88
C ALA A 1 -27.95 31.05 14.48
N LEU A 2 -28.54 29.99 13.92
CA LEU A 2 -28.25 28.62 14.33
C LEU A 2 -26.85 28.25 13.84
N PRO A 3 -26.05 27.48 14.63
CA PRO A 3 -24.75 27.06 14.19
C PRO A 3 -24.89 26.16 12.94
N ILE A 4 -24.10 26.43 11.93
CA ILE A 4 -24.02 25.59 10.72
C ILE A 4 -23.35 24.27 11.13
N LEU A 5 -24.09 23.18 11.12
CA LEU A 5 -23.57 21.84 11.35
C LEU A 5 -22.89 21.38 10.06
N LEU A 6 -21.56 21.39 10.06
CA LEU A 6 -20.77 20.88 8.96
C LEU A 6 -20.75 19.34 9.04
N ASN A 7 -21.41 18.67 8.11
CA ASN A 7 -21.32 17.23 7.93
C ASN A 7 -20.14 16.93 6.96
N TYR A 8 -18.94 17.39 7.34
CA TYR A 8 -17.73 17.15 6.56
C TYR A 8 -17.16 15.77 6.91
N LYS A 9 -17.16 14.89 5.93
CA LYS A 9 -16.39 13.63 5.99
C LYS A 9 -15.13 13.87 5.17
N PRO A 10 -13.93 13.81 5.78
CA PRO A 10 -12.70 13.87 5.01
C PRO A 10 -12.68 12.69 4.04
N VAL A 11 -12.58 12.97 2.75
CA VAL A 11 -12.41 11.92 1.72
C VAL A 11 -10.95 11.52 1.72
N SER A 12 -10.68 10.29 2.14
CA SER A 12 -9.35 9.71 2.04
C SER A 12 -9.05 9.32 0.59
N HIS A 13 -7.81 9.54 0.14
CA HIS A 13 -7.35 9.02 -1.16
C HIS A 13 -7.35 7.50 -1.23
N ASN A 14 -7.45 6.82 -0.09
CA ASN A 14 -7.55 5.37 0.02
C ASN A 14 -8.98 4.84 -0.13
N GLU A 15 -9.98 5.71 -0.25
CA GLU A 15 -11.39 5.34 -0.43
C GLU A 15 -11.82 5.44 -1.91
N GLY A 16 -12.78 4.60 -2.32
CA GLY A 16 -13.32 4.57 -3.67
C GLY A 16 -12.60 3.60 -4.63
N PRO A 17 -13.03 3.56 -5.91
CA PRO A 17 -12.52 2.59 -6.88
C PRO A 17 -11.07 2.85 -7.28
N ALA A 18 -10.39 1.80 -7.73
CA ALA A 18 -9.03 1.84 -8.27
C ALA A 18 -7.99 2.47 -7.33
N THR A 19 -8.06 2.20 -6.03
CA THR A 19 -7.22 2.80 -4.99
C THR A 19 -5.72 2.64 -5.30
N TYR A 20 -5.29 1.43 -5.65
CA TYR A 20 -3.89 1.16 -6.00
C TYR A 20 -3.44 1.89 -7.26
N PHE A 21 -4.31 1.96 -8.27
CA PHE A 21 -4.01 2.71 -9.51
C PHE A 21 -3.87 4.20 -9.22
N ARG A 22 -4.76 4.77 -8.43
CA ARG A 22 -4.70 6.19 -8.03
C ARG A 22 -3.44 6.50 -7.23
N GLU A 23 -3.05 5.61 -6.31
CA GLU A 23 -1.82 5.78 -5.53
C GLU A 23 -0.57 5.67 -6.41
N MET A 24 -0.54 4.68 -7.32
CA MET A 24 0.55 4.56 -8.30
C MET A 24 0.65 5.84 -9.16
N LEU A 25 -0.48 6.36 -9.64
CA LEU A 25 -0.52 7.58 -10.44
C LEU A 25 -0.02 8.78 -9.63
N ARG A 26 -0.45 8.90 -8.36
CA ARG A 26 0.02 9.94 -7.46
C ARG A 26 1.54 9.91 -7.27
N LEU A 27 2.09 8.74 -7.01
CA LEU A 27 3.53 8.56 -6.85
C LEU A 27 4.29 8.90 -8.13
N THR A 28 3.78 8.47 -9.28
CA THR A 28 4.39 8.74 -10.58
C THR A 28 4.38 10.23 -10.91
N MET A 29 3.25 10.91 -10.71
CA MET A 29 3.12 12.34 -11.02
C MET A 29 3.93 13.25 -10.10
N ASN A 30 4.19 12.81 -8.86
CA ASN A 30 5.03 13.53 -7.89
C ASN A 30 6.47 13.00 -7.81
N ALA A 31 6.87 12.10 -8.71
CA ALA A 31 8.19 11.52 -8.67
C ALA A 31 9.28 12.58 -8.85
N GLU A 32 10.30 12.57 -7.99
CA GLU A 32 11.51 13.35 -8.18
C GLU A 32 12.41 12.70 -9.25
N ARG A 33 13.23 13.52 -9.90
CA ARG A 33 14.24 12.98 -10.82
C ARG A 33 15.17 12.03 -10.07
N PRO A 34 15.43 10.82 -10.61
CA PRO A 34 16.30 9.84 -9.97
C PRO A 34 17.68 10.41 -9.62
N LYS A 35 18.21 10.03 -8.44
CA LYS A 35 19.55 10.41 -7.98
C LYS A 35 20.44 9.17 -7.94
N ARG A 36 21.68 9.28 -8.47
CA ARG A 36 22.62 8.14 -8.59
C ARG A 36 22.76 7.31 -7.30
N ARG A 37 22.76 7.96 -6.14
CA ARG A 37 22.89 7.31 -4.82
C ARG A 37 21.75 6.34 -4.46
N GLN A 38 20.65 6.35 -5.21
CA GLN A 38 19.48 5.49 -4.97
C GLN A 38 19.62 4.11 -5.64
N PHE A 39 20.63 3.94 -6.50
CA PHE A 39 20.82 2.75 -7.34
C PHE A 39 22.17 2.08 -7.05
N GLN A 40 22.18 0.74 -7.17
CA GLN A 40 23.39 -0.06 -6.91
C GLN A 40 24.38 0.01 -8.08
N ASN A 41 23.88 0.15 -9.31
CA ASN A 41 24.70 0.21 -10.52
C ASN A 41 24.29 1.36 -11.45
N ASP A 42 25.14 1.70 -12.41
CA ASP A 42 24.91 2.80 -13.34
C ASP A 42 23.82 2.50 -14.34
N TRP A 43 23.69 1.26 -14.78
CA TRP A 43 22.69 0.87 -15.76
C TRP A 43 21.26 1.10 -15.25
N ASP A 44 20.94 0.66 -14.02
CA ASP A 44 19.63 0.91 -13.40
C ASP A 44 19.34 2.40 -13.24
N TYR A 45 20.38 3.17 -12.87
CA TYR A 45 20.25 4.61 -12.76
C TYR A 45 19.96 5.27 -14.10
N GLU A 46 20.69 4.91 -15.16
CA GLU A 46 20.50 5.45 -16.52
C GLU A 46 19.10 5.10 -17.06
N GLN A 47 18.62 3.86 -16.85
CA GLN A 47 17.27 3.47 -17.25
C GLN A 47 16.20 4.28 -16.50
N ALA A 48 16.35 4.46 -15.21
CA ALA A 48 15.41 5.24 -14.41
C ALA A 48 15.39 6.74 -14.81
N VAL A 49 16.55 7.30 -15.14
CA VAL A 49 16.65 8.68 -15.64
C VAL A 49 16.01 8.79 -17.03
N LYS A 50 16.28 7.84 -17.90
CA LYS A 50 15.68 7.80 -19.24
C LYS A 50 14.16 7.71 -19.15
N GLU A 51 13.63 6.81 -18.33
CA GLU A 51 12.20 6.67 -18.12
C GLU A 51 11.58 7.96 -17.56
N TYR A 52 12.25 8.59 -16.58
CA TYR A 52 11.80 9.87 -16.03
C TYR A 52 11.76 10.96 -17.10
N ASP A 53 12.80 11.08 -17.94
CA ASP A 53 12.91 12.16 -18.92
C ASP A 53 11.97 11.93 -20.13
N GLU A 54 11.80 10.68 -20.59
CA GLU A 54 10.98 10.33 -21.75
C GLU A 54 9.48 10.18 -21.43
N ASN A 55 9.12 9.75 -20.21
CA ASN A 55 7.72 9.60 -19.83
C ASN A 55 7.14 10.91 -19.29
N PRO A 56 6.17 11.52 -20.00
CA PRO A 56 5.61 12.82 -19.61
C PRO A 56 4.86 12.81 -18.27
N ILE A 57 4.43 11.65 -17.78
CA ILE A 57 3.69 11.53 -16.53
C ILE A 57 4.63 11.52 -15.33
N TYR A 58 5.86 11.01 -15.48
CA TYR A 58 6.83 10.97 -14.39
C TYR A 58 7.26 12.38 -13.98
N GLY A 59 6.98 12.70 -12.69
CA GLY A 59 7.27 14.01 -12.14
C GLY A 59 6.48 15.15 -12.78
N TRP A 60 5.33 14.86 -13.38
CA TRP A 60 4.52 15.86 -14.07
C TRP A 60 4.23 17.08 -13.20
N CYS A 61 3.88 16.88 -11.92
CA CYS A 61 3.60 17.98 -10.99
C CYS A 61 4.83 18.85 -10.74
N LEU A 62 6.05 18.29 -10.82
CA LEU A 62 7.31 19.02 -10.60
C LEU A 62 7.89 19.63 -11.89
N LYS A 63 7.63 18.99 -13.03
CA LYS A 63 8.08 19.46 -14.36
C LYS A 63 7.23 20.63 -14.88
N ASN A 64 5.99 20.73 -14.41
CA ASN A 64 5.05 21.77 -14.84
C ASN A 64 4.80 22.75 -13.70
N THR A 65 4.73 24.02 -14.05
CA THR A 65 4.47 25.10 -13.09
C THR A 65 3.21 25.87 -13.47
N LYS A 66 2.55 26.40 -12.44
CA LYS A 66 1.43 27.34 -12.60
C LYS A 66 1.91 28.72 -13.08
N ALA A 67 0.99 29.60 -13.40
CA ALA A 67 1.30 30.96 -13.84
C ALA A 67 2.09 31.78 -12.80
N ASP A 68 1.97 31.42 -11.52
CA ASP A 68 2.73 32.02 -10.40
C ASP A 68 4.13 31.41 -10.19
N GLY A 69 4.53 30.44 -11.06
CA GLY A 69 5.82 29.75 -10.97
C GLY A 69 5.87 28.62 -9.94
N THR A 70 4.79 28.33 -9.21
CA THR A 70 4.73 27.23 -8.26
C THR A 70 4.41 25.90 -8.95
N PRO A 71 4.92 24.75 -8.46
CA PRO A 71 4.57 23.43 -8.99
C PRO A 71 3.11 23.10 -8.74
N TYR A 72 2.55 22.19 -9.55
CA TYR A 72 1.20 21.68 -9.32
C TYR A 72 1.14 20.76 -8.11
N ASP A 73 0.02 20.86 -7.36
CA ASP A 73 -0.34 19.98 -6.26
C ASP A 73 -1.54 19.13 -6.67
N ILE A 74 -1.36 17.81 -6.73
CA ILE A 74 -2.39 16.87 -7.19
C ILE A 74 -3.68 16.91 -6.35
N TYR A 75 -3.61 17.38 -5.10
CA TYR A 75 -4.74 17.45 -4.19
C TYR A 75 -5.43 18.82 -4.13
N ARG A 76 -4.68 19.90 -4.42
CA ARG A 76 -5.17 21.28 -4.21
C ARG A 76 -5.58 21.98 -5.48
N ASP A 77 -4.95 21.66 -6.60
CA ASP A 77 -5.10 22.43 -7.83
C ASP A 77 -6.23 21.94 -8.75
N GLY A 78 -7.07 20.99 -8.27
CA GLY A 78 -8.29 20.56 -8.97
C GLY A 78 -8.01 19.90 -10.34
N LEU A 79 -6.89 19.20 -10.48
CA LEU A 79 -6.51 18.55 -11.72
C LEU A 79 -7.55 17.52 -12.18
N LYS A 80 -7.89 17.56 -13.46
CA LYS A 80 -8.72 16.54 -14.11
C LYS A 80 -7.82 15.56 -14.85
N ILE A 81 -7.74 14.34 -14.34
CA ILE A 81 -6.88 13.28 -14.88
C ILE A 81 -7.74 12.26 -15.60
N TYR A 82 -7.59 12.17 -16.93
CA TYR A 82 -8.27 11.19 -17.77
C TYR A 82 -7.41 9.95 -17.90
N THR A 83 -7.99 8.79 -17.65
CA THR A 83 -7.29 7.50 -17.68
C THR A 83 -7.95 6.53 -18.63
N THR A 84 -7.30 5.41 -18.91
CA THR A 84 -7.82 4.33 -19.76
C THR A 84 -8.65 3.32 -18.98
N ILE A 85 -8.75 3.47 -17.65
CA ILE A 85 -9.52 2.58 -16.78
C ILE A 85 -11.02 2.65 -17.14
N ASP A 86 -11.63 1.48 -17.36
CA ASP A 86 -13.07 1.34 -17.47
C ASP A 86 -13.65 1.09 -16.07
N SER A 87 -14.52 1.98 -15.60
CA SER A 87 -15.03 1.94 -14.24
C SER A 87 -15.82 0.66 -13.92
N ARG A 88 -16.55 0.10 -14.89
CA ARG A 88 -17.31 -1.16 -14.73
C ARG A 88 -16.37 -2.36 -14.67
N MET A 89 -15.37 -2.41 -15.53
CA MET A 89 -14.36 -3.48 -15.50
C MET A 89 -13.57 -3.44 -14.21
N GLN A 90 -13.22 -2.25 -13.72
CA GLN A 90 -12.54 -2.05 -12.44
C GLN A 90 -13.39 -2.58 -11.27
N GLU A 91 -14.67 -2.19 -11.23
CA GLU A 91 -15.58 -2.63 -10.19
C GLU A 91 -15.75 -4.16 -10.18
N TYR A 92 -15.94 -4.77 -11.36
CA TYR A 92 -16.03 -6.23 -11.47
C TYR A 92 -14.76 -6.94 -11.02
N ALA A 93 -13.60 -6.40 -11.36
CA ALA A 93 -12.31 -6.95 -10.94
C ALA A 93 -12.14 -6.88 -9.41
N GLU A 94 -12.46 -5.75 -8.79
CA GLU A 94 -12.41 -5.57 -7.34
C GLU A 94 -13.37 -6.53 -6.62
N GLN A 95 -14.62 -6.62 -7.08
CA GLN A 95 -15.63 -7.52 -6.51
C GLN A 95 -15.24 -8.98 -6.67
N ALA A 96 -14.71 -9.38 -7.83
CA ALA A 96 -14.30 -10.76 -8.08
C ALA A 96 -13.13 -11.17 -7.17
N ILE A 97 -12.11 -10.31 -7.03
CA ILE A 97 -10.99 -10.54 -6.12
C ILE A 97 -11.49 -10.61 -4.69
N GLN A 98 -12.25 -9.62 -4.23
CA GLN A 98 -12.78 -9.59 -2.87
C GLN A 98 -13.55 -10.88 -2.54
N LYS A 99 -14.47 -11.28 -3.40
CA LYS A 99 -15.27 -12.49 -3.22
C LYS A 99 -14.41 -13.76 -3.18
N GLN A 100 -13.46 -13.90 -4.10
CA GLN A 100 -12.58 -15.07 -4.17
C GLN A 100 -11.66 -15.16 -2.94
N MET A 101 -11.10 -14.03 -2.54
CA MET A 101 -10.21 -13.97 -1.38
C MET A 101 -10.96 -14.27 -0.07
N GLU A 102 -12.14 -13.65 0.11
CA GLU A 102 -12.96 -13.83 1.31
C GLU A 102 -13.51 -15.25 1.45
N SER A 103 -14.05 -15.83 0.36
CA SER A 103 -14.83 -17.09 0.42
C SER A 103 -13.98 -18.34 0.21
N VAL A 104 -12.83 -18.24 -0.46
CA VAL A 104 -12.02 -19.41 -0.84
C VAL A 104 -10.60 -19.33 -0.33
N ILE A 105 -9.82 -18.32 -0.76
CA ILE A 105 -8.38 -18.34 -0.58
C ILE A 105 -8.00 -18.10 0.90
N GLN A 106 -8.54 -17.06 1.53
CA GLN A 106 -8.21 -16.76 2.91
C GLN A 106 -8.66 -17.87 3.89
N PRO A 107 -9.86 -18.47 3.77
CA PRO A 107 -10.24 -19.61 4.58
C PRO A 107 -9.31 -20.83 4.44
N GLN A 108 -8.82 -21.11 3.23
CA GLN A 108 -7.85 -22.19 3.00
C GLN A 108 -6.51 -21.90 3.68
N MET A 109 -6.02 -20.67 3.58
CA MET A 109 -4.81 -20.23 4.26
C MET A 109 -4.96 -20.31 5.79
N ASP A 110 -6.11 -19.89 6.31
CA ASP A 110 -6.40 -19.95 7.74
C ASP A 110 -6.48 -21.42 8.25
N ALA A 111 -7.08 -22.32 7.47
CA ALA A 111 -7.11 -23.76 7.78
C ALA A 111 -5.70 -24.36 7.76
N GLN A 112 -4.87 -24.01 6.79
CA GLN A 112 -3.47 -24.45 6.72
C GLN A 112 -2.69 -23.97 7.94
N PHE A 113 -2.82 -22.67 8.30
CA PHE A 113 -2.16 -22.11 9.47
C PHE A 113 -2.59 -22.80 10.78
N LYS A 114 -3.89 -23.12 10.92
CA LYS A 114 -4.38 -23.89 12.09
C LYS A 114 -3.72 -25.26 12.20
N ARG A 115 -3.44 -25.92 11.07
CA ARG A 115 -2.80 -27.23 11.00
C ARG A 115 -1.30 -27.15 11.26
N THR A 116 -0.58 -26.25 10.60
CA THR A 116 0.89 -26.17 10.63
C THR A 116 1.43 -25.34 11.78
N LYS A 117 0.59 -24.47 12.37
CA LYS A 117 0.94 -23.48 13.41
C LYS A 117 2.05 -22.50 13.01
N THR A 118 2.40 -22.47 11.72
CA THR A 118 3.39 -21.56 11.15
C THR A 118 3.00 -21.09 9.77
N LEU A 119 3.40 -19.86 9.43
CA LEU A 119 3.29 -19.30 8.06
C LEU A 119 4.51 -19.66 7.21
N PHE A 120 5.62 -19.95 7.86
CA PHE A 120 6.92 -20.14 7.22
C PHE A 120 7.28 -21.62 7.22
N ILE A 121 6.59 -22.41 6.37
CA ILE A 121 6.69 -23.86 6.36
C ILE A 121 8.11 -24.31 6.01
N ASP A 122 8.72 -23.68 5.01
CA ASP A 122 10.03 -24.04 4.47
C ASP A 122 11.20 -23.26 5.12
N ALA A 123 10.91 -22.40 6.10
CA ALA A 123 11.92 -21.63 6.80
C ALA A 123 12.33 -22.32 8.11
N ASP A 124 13.64 -22.35 8.39
CA ASP A 124 14.15 -22.78 9.67
C ASP A 124 13.86 -21.74 10.78
N ARG A 125 14.29 -22.05 12.02
CA ARG A 125 14.06 -21.18 13.16
C ARG A 125 14.76 -19.82 13.01
N GLN A 126 16.00 -19.83 12.53
CA GLN A 126 16.80 -18.61 12.39
C GLN A 126 16.19 -17.67 11.34
N GLU A 127 15.75 -18.24 10.23
CA GLU A 127 15.10 -17.52 9.16
C GLU A 127 13.76 -16.90 9.61
N ARG A 128 12.95 -17.65 10.34
CA ARG A 128 11.69 -17.14 10.92
C ARG A 128 11.94 -15.96 11.86
N GLU A 129 12.93 -16.07 12.73
CA GLU A 129 13.32 -15.00 13.65
C GLU A 129 13.86 -13.78 12.87
N ARG A 130 14.61 -13.98 11.79
CA ARG A 130 15.11 -12.92 10.91
C ARG A 130 13.97 -12.17 10.23
N ILE A 131 13.00 -12.91 9.64
CA ILE A 131 11.83 -12.33 8.98
C ILE A 131 11.02 -11.49 9.97
N MET A 132 10.78 -12.00 11.17
CA MET A 132 10.02 -11.27 12.19
C MET A 132 10.78 -10.05 12.72
N ARG A 133 12.07 -10.15 12.95
CA ARG A 133 12.92 -9.03 13.38
C ARG A 133 12.91 -7.90 12.35
N ASN A 134 13.04 -8.25 11.08
CA ASN A 134 12.98 -7.26 10.01
C ASN A 134 11.60 -6.60 9.94
N ALA A 135 10.51 -7.38 10.02
CA ALA A 135 9.16 -6.82 10.00
C ALA A 135 8.89 -5.88 11.19
N ILE A 136 9.42 -6.18 12.37
CA ILE A 136 9.36 -5.29 13.53
C ILE A 136 10.12 -4.00 13.26
N ARG A 137 11.36 -4.08 12.77
CA ARG A 137 12.20 -2.90 12.50
C ARG A 137 11.66 -1.98 11.43
N TYR A 138 10.93 -2.52 10.45
CA TYR A 138 10.28 -1.73 9.38
C TYR A 138 8.87 -1.26 9.74
N SER A 139 8.39 -1.49 10.96
CA SER A 139 7.07 -1.02 11.40
C SER A 139 7.11 0.45 11.85
N ASP A 140 6.02 1.18 11.61
CA ASP A 140 5.86 2.57 12.07
C ASP A 140 6.04 2.70 13.59
N ARG A 141 5.53 1.73 14.35
CA ARG A 141 5.71 1.69 15.80
C ARG A 141 7.18 1.72 16.20
N TYR A 142 8.02 0.89 15.57
CA TYR A 142 9.46 0.85 15.84
C TYR A 142 10.11 2.19 15.50
N TYR A 143 9.81 2.71 14.31
CA TYR A 143 10.33 3.99 13.84
C TYR A 143 9.96 5.15 14.77
N GLN A 144 8.69 5.26 15.20
CA GLN A 144 8.24 6.33 16.09
C GLN A 144 8.90 6.25 17.46
N MET A 145 9.02 5.06 18.05
CA MET A 145 9.69 4.87 19.33
C MET A 145 11.20 5.16 19.24
N GLN A 146 11.86 4.74 18.16
CA GLN A 146 13.27 5.05 17.91
C GLN A 146 13.49 6.57 17.77
N LYS A 147 12.62 7.25 17.02
CA LYS A 147 12.64 8.71 16.87
C LYS A 147 12.43 9.44 18.21
N ALA A 148 11.65 8.86 19.11
CA ALA A 148 11.45 9.37 20.47
C ALA A 148 12.60 9.07 21.43
N GLY A 149 13.70 8.44 20.95
CA GLY A 149 14.88 8.15 21.76
C GLY A 149 14.74 6.94 22.70
N VAL A 150 13.74 6.09 22.49
CA VAL A 150 13.56 4.87 23.30
C VAL A 150 14.62 3.85 22.90
N ASP A 151 15.23 3.18 23.89
CA ASP A 151 16.22 2.13 23.65
C ASP A 151 15.63 0.90 22.96
N GLU A 152 16.45 0.19 22.18
CA GLU A 152 16.01 -0.94 21.35
C GLU A 152 15.38 -2.07 22.18
N LYS A 153 15.90 -2.34 23.37
CA LYS A 153 15.38 -3.41 24.24
C LYS A 153 13.94 -3.10 24.69
N THR A 154 13.70 -1.86 25.08
CA THR A 154 12.36 -1.38 25.46
C THR A 154 11.41 -1.38 24.27
N ILE A 155 11.89 -0.96 23.09
CA ILE A 155 11.09 -1.03 21.85
C ILE A 155 10.67 -2.48 21.58
N LEU A 156 11.61 -3.41 21.55
CA LEU A 156 11.31 -4.82 21.27
C LEU A 156 10.35 -5.43 22.30
N ALA A 157 10.56 -5.14 23.60
CA ALA A 157 9.66 -5.59 24.65
C ALA A 157 8.22 -5.04 24.51
N SER A 158 8.05 -3.89 23.89
CA SER A 158 6.73 -3.30 23.61
C SER A 158 5.92 -4.10 22.59
N PHE A 159 6.59 -4.89 21.73
CA PHE A 159 5.93 -5.72 20.73
C PHE A 159 5.29 -7.00 21.30
N ASP A 160 5.61 -7.36 22.53
CA ASP A 160 5.06 -8.51 23.20
C ASP A 160 3.96 -8.11 24.22
N LYS A 161 3.62 -6.82 24.33
CA LYS A 161 2.55 -6.31 25.18
C LYS A 161 1.26 -6.15 24.39
N PRO A 162 0.14 -6.80 24.82
CA PRO A 162 -1.15 -6.63 24.19
C PRO A 162 -1.63 -5.18 24.21
N CYS A 163 -2.19 -4.71 23.12
CA CYS A 163 -2.84 -3.41 23.04
C CYS A 163 -4.09 -3.46 22.13
N PRO A 164 -5.09 -2.60 22.39
CA PRO A 164 -6.24 -2.45 21.49
C PRO A 164 -5.78 -1.98 20.12
N MET A 165 -6.32 -2.60 19.06
CA MET A 165 -6.01 -2.24 17.68
C MET A 165 -7.11 -2.69 16.74
N LYS A 166 -7.18 -2.07 15.56
CA LYS A 166 -7.97 -2.54 14.44
C LYS A 166 -7.10 -3.38 13.51
N ILE A 167 -7.64 -4.49 13.06
CA ILE A 167 -6.98 -5.35 12.07
C ILE A 167 -7.87 -5.50 10.85
N PHE A 168 -7.24 -5.57 9.69
CA PHE A 168 -7.92 -5.89 8.44
C PHE A 168 -8.31 -7.37 8.39
N THR A 169 -9.50 -7.62 7.89
CA THR A 169 -9.92 -8.95 7.40
C THR A 169 -10.72 -8.78 6.12
N TYR A 170 -10.81 -9.81 5.27
CA TYR A 170 -11.66 -9.76 4.08
C TYR A 170 -13.16 -9.58 4.37
N LYS A 171 -13.58 -9.72 5.65
CA LYS A 171 -14.94 -9.43 6.12
C LYS A 171 -15.09 -8.02 6.70
N GLY A 172 -14.07 -7.18 6.55
CA GLY A 172 -14.02 -5.83 7.09
C GLY A 172 -13.02 -5.69 8.25
N GLU A 173 -12.89 -4.47 8.76
CA GLU A 173 -12.08 -4.17 9.93
C GLU A 173 -12.67 -4.81 11.18
N ARG A 174 -11.79 -5.25 12.08
CA ARG A 174 -12.18 -5.82 13.37
C ARG A 174 -11.37 -5.22 14.51
N ASP A 175 -12.07 -4.68 15.50
CA ASP A 175 -11.46 -4.27 16.76
C ASP A 175 -11.04 -5.52 17.57
N THR A 176 -9.82 -5.51 18.07
CA THR A 176 -9.25 -6.64 18.81
C THR A 176 -8.15 -6.18 19.77
N VAL A 177 -7.74 -7.05 20.66
CA VAL A 177 -6.58 -6.86 21.53
C VAL A 177 -5.55 -7.92 21.16
N LEU A 178 -4.44 -7.47 20.57
CA LEU A 178 -3.32 -8.32 20.16
C LEU A 178 -2.00 -7.71 20.59
N THR A 179 -0.95 -8.52 20.62
CA THR A 179 0.39 -7.96 20.64
C THR A 179 0.74 -7.37 19.27
N PRO A 180 1.56 -6.31 19.17
CA PRO A 180 2.05 -5.82 17.89
C PRO A 180 2.76 -6.90 17.05
N ARG A 181 3.41 -7.87 17.71
CA ARG A 181 4.00 -9.04 17.04
C ARG A 181 2.94 -9.92 16.39
N ASP A 182 1.84 -10.21 17.10
CA ASP A 182 0.75 -11.02 16.53
C ASP A 182 0.00 -10.29 15.43
N SER A 183 -0.10 -8.96 15.51
CA SER A 183 -0.61 -8.12 14.43
C SER A 183 0.25 -8.25 13.16
N ILE A 184 1.56 -8.20 13.27
CA ILE A 184 2.47 -8.44 12.14
C ILE A 184 2.25 -9.83 11.54
N LEU A 185 2.14 -10.87 12.37
CA LEU A 185 1.84 -12.23 11.91
C LEU A 185 0.48 -12.32 11.23
N HIS A 186 -0.54 -11.64 11.78
CA HIS A 186 -1.86 -11.56 11.15
C HIS A 186 -1.77 -10.96 9.76
N HIS A 187 -1.10 -9.80 9.59
CA HIS A 187 -0.94 -9.16 8.29
C HIS A 187 -0.13 -10.00 7.30
N LYS A 188 0.87 -10.73 7.76
CA LYS A 188 1.63 -11.69 6.92
C LYS A 188 0.79 -12.89 6.48
N ARG A 189 -0.28 -13.23 7.21
CA ARG A 189 -1.22 -14.30 6.87
C ARG A 189 -2.29 -13.88 5.87
N ILE A 190 -2.54 -12.58 5.72
CA ILE A 190 -3.48 -12.08 4.73
C ILE A 190 -2.92 -12.35 3.34
N MET A 191 -3.60 -13.21 2.59
CA MET A 191 -3.27 -13.50 1.21
C MET A 191 -3.53 -12.26 0.35
N ARG A 192 -2.71 -12.05 -0.66
CA ARG A 192 -2.84 -10.92 -1.58
C ARG A 192 -2.95 -11.43 -3.00
N ALA A 193 -3.81 -10.80 -3.76
CA ALA A 193 -3.96 -11.04 -5.19
C ALA A 193 -3.95 -9.72 -5.92
N SER A 194 -3.37 -9.71 -7.11
CA SER A 194 -3.41 -8.58 -8.03
C SER A 194 -4.04 -9.01 -9.35
N PHE A 195 -4.65 -8.06 -10.04
CA PHE A 195 -5.27 -8.31 -11.33
C PHE A 195 -5.10 -7.10 -12.24
N VAL A 196 -4.70 -7.34 -13.47
CA VAL A 196 -4.60 -6.31 -14.52
C VAL A 196 -5.33 -6.81 -15.77
N ALA A 197 -6.26 -6.02 -16.26
CA ALA A 197 -6.89 -6.23 -17.57
C ALA A 197 -6.37 -5.18 -18.55
N MET A 198 -5.90 -5.64 -19.71
CA MET A 198 -5.33 -4.80 -20.74
C MET A 198 -5.95 -5.13 -22.11
N ASP A 199 -6.26 -4.11 -22.89
CA ASP A 199 -6.67 -4.31 -24.29
C ASP A 199 -5.43 -4.68 -25.11
N PRO A 200 -5.41 -5.87 -25.75
CA PRO A 200 -4.22 -6.35 -26.48
C PRO A 200 -3.89 -5.55 -27.74
N ARG A 201 -4.84 -4.79 -28.27
CA ARG A 201 -4.66 -4.00 -29.50
C ARG A 201 -4.05 -2.64 -29.22
N SER A 202 -4.52 -1.97 -28.16
CA SER A 202 -4.08 -0.62 -27.81
C SER A 202 -3.04 -0.58 -26.69
N GLY A 203 -2.86 -1.68 -25.95
CA GLY A 203 -2.06 -1.71 -24.73
C GLY A 203 -2.67 -0.96 -23.54
N TYR A 204 -3.91 -0.47 -23.67
CA TYR A 204 -4.54 0.31 -22.62
C TYR A 204 -4.99 -0.57 -21.44
N VAL A 205 -4.57 -0.19 -20.24
CA VAL A 205 -5.04 -0.82 -19.00
C VAL A 205 -6.49 -0.41 -18.74
N LYS A 206 -7.37 -1.41 -18.63
CA LYS A 206 -8.81 -1.25 -18.43
C LYS A 206 -9.24 -1.49 -16.99
N ALA A 207 -8.52 -2.34 -16.25
CA ALA A 207 -8.70 -2.52 -14.82
C ALA A 207 -7.36 -2.82 -14.16
N TYR A 208 -7.18 -2.33 -12.94
CA TYR A 208 -5.96 -2.52 -12.15
C TYR A 208 -6.30 -2.67 -10.67
N VAL A 209 -6.08 -3.87 -10.13
CA VAL A 209 -6.24 -4.17 -8.70
C VAL A 209 -4.89 -4.64 -8.17
N GLY A 210 -4.27 -3.86 -7.29
CA GLY A 210 -2.93 -4.12 -6.76
C GLY A 210 -2.91 -4.99 -5.50
N GLY A 211 -4.06 -5.21 -4.86
CA GLY A 211 -4.18 -5.97 -3.62
C GLY A 211 -5.49 -5.68 -2.88
N PRO A 212 -5.61 -6.13 -1.63
CA PRO A 212 -6.77 -5.78 -0.79
C PRO A 212 -6.74 -4.28 -0.45
N ASN A 213 -7.91 -3.66 -0.43
CA ASN A 213 -8.05 -2.30 0.09
C ASN A 213 -8.00 -2.36 1.62
N PHE A 214 -6.98 -1.77 2.21
CA PHE A 214 -6.82 -1.64 3.65
C PHE A 214 -7.42 -0.35 4.15
#